data_149a8ce1a3952f38b598981e1fbe9086
#
_entry.id   149a8ce1a3952f38b598981e1fbe9086
#
_cell.length_a   1.000
_cell.length_b   1.000
_cell.length_c   1.000
_cell.angle_alpha   90.00
_cell.angle_beta   90.00
_cell.angle_gamma   90.00
#
_symmetry.space_group_name_H-M   'P 1'
#
loop_
_entity.id
_entity.type
_entity.pdbx_description
1 polymer ?
#
loop_
_entity_poly.entity_id
_entity_poly.type
_entity_poly.pdbx_seq_one_letter_code
_entity_poly.pdbx_strand_id
1 'polypeptide(L)'
;MAQPKTQNSKLKIASGNNSKFKTQKSKLMNTERHPFTPFLPDGCRLLMLGSFPPGEQRWSMRFYYPNFTNDMWRIFGLCFYNDKLHFVDAEHKTFRLDLIVPFLNEHRIGMYDTATEVRRLKNTASDKDLEVVEPTDLKAMASSLPELTDIVTTGQKATDVLCSCFGIKTQPKVGENVQFAFADRTLRLWRMPSSSRAYPMKPERKAEFYSRMFSAIYQ
;
A
#
# COMPACT_ATOMS: atom_id res chain seq x y z
N MET A 1 -72.33 53.40 -15.26
CA MET A 1 -70.90 53.47 -15.43
C MET A 1 -70.28 52.54 -14.36
N ALA A 2 -69.82 51.38 -14.76
CA ALA A 2 -69.31 50.37 -13.89
C ALA A 2 -67.79 50.28 -14.08
N GLN A 3 -67.03 50.37 -12.98
CA GLN A 3 -65.55 50.15 -12.98
C GLN A 3 -65.28 48.67 -12.82
N PRO A 4 -64.21 48.12 -13.47
CA PRO A 4 -63.86 46.74 -13.36
C PRO A 4 -62.94 46.52 -12.14
N LYS A 5 -63.15 45.39 -11.41
CA LYS A 5 -62.36 44.89 -10.30
C LYS A 5 -61.05 44.21 -10.80
N THR A 6 -59.94 44.71 -10.32
CA THR A 6 -58.65 44.11 -10.57
C THR A 6 -58.46 42.89 -9.63
N GLN A 7 -58.25 41.70 -10.24
CA GLN A 7 -57.85 40.49 -9.51
C GLN A 7 -56.33 40.45 -9.37
N ASN A 8 -55.86 40.46 -8.13
CA ASN A 8 -54.43 40.19 -7.77
C ASN A 8 -54.23 38.69 -7.66
N SER A 9 -53.57 38.08 -8.62
CA SER A 9 -53.08 36.70 -8.53
C SER A 9 -51.68 36.69 -7.87
N LYS A 10 -51.60 36.20 -6.64
CA LYS A 10 -50.31 35.92 -5.95
C LYS A 10 -49.66 34.72 -6.56
N LEU A 11 -48.53 34.91 -7.24
CA LEU A 11 -47.60 33.83 -7.61
C LEU A 11 -46.94 33.28 -6.35
N LYS A 12 -47.19 32.02 -6.03
CA LYS A 12 -46.41 31.26 -5.06
C LYS A 12 -45.10 30.80 -5.76
N ILE A 13 -43.98 31.38 -5.35
CA ILE A 13 -42.66 30.91 -5.74
C ILE A 13 -42.35 29.68 -4.87
N ALA A 14 -42.24 28.53 -5.52
CA ALA A 14 -41.88 27.28 -4.87
C ALA A 14 -40.38 27.30 -4.46
N SER A 15 -40.14 27.44 -3.17
CA SER A 15 -38.80 27.21 -2.58
C SER A 15 -38.55 25.71 -2.40
N GLY A 16 -37.97 25.09 -3.40
CA GLY A 16 -37.62 23.66 -3.32
C GLY A 16 -36.65 23.31 -4.41
N ASN A 17 -35.32 23.46 -4.14
CA ASN A 17 -34.27 22.66 -4.78
C ASN A 17 -32.82 23.02 -4.34
N ASN A 18 -32.62 23.62 -3.15
CA ASN A 18 -31.27 23.96 -2.71
C ASN A 18 -30.62 22.92 -1.78
N SER A 19 -31.32 21.86 -1.37
CA SER A 19 -30.74 20.85 -0.45
C SER A 19 -30.03 19.69 -1.19
N LYS A 20 -30.45 19.35 -2.41
CA LYS A 20 -29.86 18.27 -3.20
C LYS A 20 -28.50 18.62 -3.82
N PHE A 21 -28.25 19.89 -4.14
CA PHE A 21 -26.96 20.33 -4.68
C PHE A 21 -25.87 20.50 -3.62
N LYS A 22 -26.20 20.72 -2.35
CA LYS A 22 -25.21 20.76 -1.28
C LYS A 22 -24.66 19.38 -0.91
N THR A 23 -25.45 18.31 -1.07
CA THR A 23 -25.04 16.94 -0.73
C THR A 23 -24.13 16.31 -1.78
N GLN A 24 -24.14 16.79 -3.02
CA GLN A 24 -23.21 16.31 -4.07
C GLN A 24 -21.84 17.00 -4.03
N LYS A 25 -21.71 18.20 -3.49
CA LYS A 25 -20.45 18.95 -3.38
C LYS A 25 -19.56 18.48 -2.23
N SER A 26 -20.10 17.75 -1.24
CA SER A 26 -19.33 17.20 -0.10
C SER A 26 -18.67 15.86 -0.39
N LYS A 27 -18.78 15.30 -1.59
CA LYS A 27 -18.23 14.00 -2.00
C LYS A 27 -16.98 14.09 -2.88
N LEU A 28 -16.35 15.24 -2.98
CA LEU A 28 -14.97 15.38 -3.37
C LEU A 28 -14.12 15.01 -2.15
N MET A 29 -14.10 13.72 -1.81
CA MET A 29 -13.15 13.24 -0.80
C MET A 29 -11.76 13.48 -1.35
N ASN A 30 -10.92 14.17 -0.56
CA ASN A 30 -9.54 14.46 -0.93
C ASN A 30 -8.82 13.16 -1.23
N THR A 31 -8.12 13.11 -2.35
CA THR A 31 -7.19 12.04 -2.67
C THR A 31 -5.86 12.31 -1.95
N GLU A 32 -5.13 11.24 -1.66
CA GLU A 32 -3.81 11.29 -1.04
C GLU A 32 -2.80 10.76 -2.06
N ARG A 33 -1.78 11.57 -2.39
CA ARG A 33 -0.65 11.13 -3.21
C ARG A 33 0.37 10.41 -2.35
N HIS A 34 1.07 9.45 -2.97
CA HIS A 34 2.11 8.69 -2.29
C HIS A 34 3.22 9.62 -1.80
N PRO A 35 3.54 9.59 -0.48
CA PRO A 35 4.44 10.57 0.13
C PRO A 35 5.93 10.25 -0.09
N PHE A 36 6.25 9.04 -0.55
CA PHE A 36 7.63 8.59 -0.78
C PHE A 36 7.87 8.33 -2.26
N THR A 37 9.10 8.56 -2.71
CA THR A 37 9.62 8.05 -3.98
C THR A 37 10.00 6.57 -3.82
N PRO A 38 9.96 5.75 -4.88
CA PRO A 38 10.43 4.37 -4.80
C PRO A 38 11.86 4.30 -4.27
N PHE A 39 12.09 3.40 -3.30
CA PHE A 39 13.44 3.06 -2.85
C PHE A 39 13.90 1.84 -3.66
N LEU A 40 14.82 2.07 -4.59
CA LEU A 40 15.30 1.06 -5.54
C LEU A 40 16.82 1.06 -5.50
N PRO A 41 17.45 0.16 -4.73
CA PRO A 41 18.90 0.04 -4.68
C PRO A 41 19.48 -0.44 -6.02
N ASP A 42 20.75 -0.13 -6.27
CA ASP A 42 21.46 -0.63 -7.44
C ASP A 42 21.43 -2.16 -7.48
N GLY A 43 21.17 -2.72 -8.67
CA GLY A 43 21.03 -4.15 -8.84
C GLY A 43 19.85 -4.77 -8.08
N CYS A 44 18.75 -4.02 -7.88
CA CYS A 44 17.55 -4.49 -7.16
C CYS A 44 17.07 -5.85 -7.70
N ARG A 45 17.09 -6.88 -6.85
CA ARG A 45 16.65 -8.26 -7.15
C ARG A 45 15.27 -8.58 -6.64
N LEU A 46 14.91 -7.99 -5.52
CA LEU A 46 13.65 -8.21 -4.82
C LEU A 46 12.92 -6.88 -4.67
N LEU A 47 11.70 -6.78 -5.19
CA LEU A 47 10.84 -5.61 -5.01
C LEU A 47 9.70 -5.94 -4.04
N MET A 48 9.68 -5.30 -2.89
CA MET A 48 8.59 -5.45 -1.91
C MET A 48 7.54 -4.36 -2.08
N LEU A 49 6.29 -4.79 -2.19
CA LEU A 49 5.15 -3.91 -2.44
C LEU A 49 4.09 -4.04 -1.34
N GLY A 50 3.78 -2.91 -0.71
CA GLY A 50 2.58 -2.73 0.08
C GLY A 50 1.42 -2.21 -0.78
N SER A 51 0.34 -1.82 -0.14
CA SER A 51 -0.81 -1.18 -0.80
C SER A 51 -0.65 0.34 -0.88
N PHE A 52 -0.46 0.98 0.28
CA PHE A 52 -0.23 2.42 0.46
C PHE A 52 0.10 2.71 1.94
N PRO A 53 0.93 3.73 2.26
CA PRO A 53 1.25 4.04 3.65
C PRO A 53 0.01 4.44 4.47
N PRO A 54 0.00 4.19 5.80
CA PRO A 54 -1.01 4.76 6.66
C PRO A 54 -0.91 6.29 6.72
N GLY A 55 -1.94 6.98 7.20
CA GLY A 55 -1.88 8.44 7.38
C GLY A 55 -0.71 8.87 8.28
N GLU A 56 -0.12 10.04 8.00
CA GLU A 56 1.11 10.54 8.64
C GLU A 56 1.04 10.59 10.17
N GLN A 57 -0.13 10.80 10.75
CA GLN A 57 -0.33 10.80 12.21
C GLN A 57 -0.02 9.45 12.88
N ARG A 58 0.20 8.38 12.08
CA ARG A 58 0.56 7.04 12.56
C ARG A 58 2.04 6.72 12.37
N TRP A 59 2.82 7.64 11.80
CA TRP A 59 4.22 7.40 11.49
C TRP A 59 5.12 7.64 12.70
N SER A 60 6.07 6.74 12.88
CA SER A 60 7.19 6.90 13.79
C SER A 60 8.50 7.24 13.06
N MET A 61 8.54 7.07 11.73
CA MET A 61 9.66 7.45 10.87
C MET A 61 9.15 7.84 9.47
N ARG A 62 9.96 8.52 8.66
CA ARG A 62 9.64 8.87 7.26
C ARG A 62 10.26 7.89 6.27
N PHE A 63 9.81 6.65 6.31
CA PHE A 63 10.21 5.58 5.41
C PHE A 63 9.11 4.52 5.32
N TYR A 64 9.29 3.46 4.53
CA TYR A 64 8.32 2.39 4.34
C TYR A 64 7.98 1.67 5.65
N TYR A 65 6.73 1.21 5.77
CA TYR A 65 6.18 0.60 7.00
C TYR A 65 6.39 1.50 8.24
N PRO A 66 5.99 2.78 8.16
CA PRO A 66 6.35 3.81 9.14
C PRO A 66 5.71 3.65 10.51
N ASN A 67 4.61 2.91 10.63
CA ASN A 67 3.88 2.77 11.87
C ASN A 67 4.64 1.85 12.83
N PHE A 68 4.99 2.34 14.02
CA PHE A 68 5.71 1.56 15.04
C PHE A 68 5.01 0.25 15.43
N THR A 69 3.68 0.17 15.30
CA THR A 69 2.94 -1.06 15.55
C THR A 69 2.97 -2.04 14.37
N ASN A 70 3.51 -1.67 13.19
CA ASN A 70 3.69 -2.58 12.08
C ASN A 70 4.82 -3.56 12.37
N ASP A 71 4.68 -4.81 11.94
CA ASP A 71 5.63 -5.87 12.26
C ASP A 71 6.77 -6.01 11.23
N MET A 72 6.79 -5.28 10.11
CA MET A 72 7.74 -5.53 9.00
C MET A 72 9.19 -5.54 9.47
N TRP A 73 9.64 -4.49 10.14
CA TRP A 73 11.03 -4.41 10.58
C TRP A 73 11.38 -5.41 11.70
N ARG A 74 10.36 -5.86 12.46
CA ARG A 74 10.50 -6.97 13.40
C ARG A 74 10.65 -8.32 12.69
N ILE A 75 9.90 -8.52 11.61
CA ILE A 75 10.00 -9.71 10.75
C ILE A 75 11.38 -9.77 10.13
N PHE A 76 11.89 -8.66 9.58
CA PHE A 76 13.26 -8.60 9.02
C PHE A 76 14.32 -8.89 10.07
N GLY A 77 14.22 -8.32 11.26
CA GLY A 77 15.12 -8.60 12.37
C GLY A 77 15.15 -10.08 12.73
N LEU A 78 13.99 -10.74 12.80
CA LEU A 78 13.89 -12.18 13.03
C LEU A 78 14.50 -13.00 11.88
N CYS A 79 14.24 -12.63 10.63
CA CYS A 79 14.67 -13.40 9.46
C CYS A 79 16.19 -13.38 9.26
N PHE A 80 16.84 -12.24 9.47
CA PHE A 80 18.24 -12.05 9.11
C PHE A 80 19.20 -12.06 10.32
N TYR A 81 18.70 -11.70 11.50
CA TYR A 81 19.54 -11.53 12.71
C TYR A 81 19.08 -12.39 13.87
N ASN A 82 17.99 -13.15 13.72
CA ASN A 82 17.33 -13.87 14.83
C ASN A 82 17.04 -12.96 16.04
N ASP A 83 16.88 -11.67 15.78
CA ASP A 83 16.61 -10.64 16.76
C ASP A 83 15.44 -9.75 16.33
N LYS A 84 14.29 -9.90 16.99
CA LYS A 84 13.07 -9.13 16.73
C LYS A 84 13.28 -7.62 16.92
N LEU A 85 14.25 -7.22 17.72
CA LEU A 85 14.49 -5.81 18.06
C LEU A 85 15.64 -5.19 17.28
N HIS A 86 16.32 -5.93 16.39
CA HIS A 86 17.48 -5.46 15.64
C HIS A 86 17.26 -4.09 14.98
N PHE A 87 16.13 -3.91 14.31
CA PHE A 87 15.76 -2.66 13.64
C PHE A 87 14.86 -1.75 14.48
N VAL A 88 14.63 -2.06 15.75
CA VAL A 88 13.69 -1.33 16.62
C VAL A 88 14.45 -0.42 17.59
N ASP A 89 14.09 0.85 17.60
CA ASP A 89 14.41 1.79 18.67
C ASP A 89 13.24 1.81 19.65
N ALA A 90 13.37 1.03 20.72
CA ALA A 90 12.30 0.87 21.71
C ALA A 90 12.14 2.12 22.60
N GLU A 91 13.21 2.85 22.86
CA GLU A 91 13.24 4.06 23.68
C GLU A 91 12.43 5.18 23.01
N HIS A 92 12.69 5.45 21.74
CA HIS A 92 12.02 6.50 20.97
C HIS A 92 10.75 6.00 20.26
N LYS A 93 10.38 4.72 20.43
CA LYS A 93 9.23 4.09 19.77
C LYS A 93 9.24 4.30 18.25
N THR A 94 10.39 4.10 17.63
CA THR A 94 10.63 4.20 16.19
C THR A 94 11.47 3.03 15.68
N PHE A 95 11.96 3.12 14.46
CA PHE A 95 12.83 2.13 13.86
C PHE A 95 14.18 2.75 13.51
N ARG A 96 15.22 1.93 13.50
CA ARG A 96 16.61 2.31 13.24
C ARG A 96 16.85 2.43 11.73
N LEU A 97 16.48 3.58 11.16
CA LEU A 97 16.61 3.84 9.72
C LEU A 97 18.07 3.80 9.27
N ASP A 98 18.99 4.15 10.14
CA ASP A 98 20.45 4.04 9.98
C ASP A 98 20.94 2.60 9.75
N LEU A 99 20.22 1.60 10.22
CA LEU A 99 20.48 0.18 9.95
C LEU A 99 19.64 -0.36 8.79
N ILE A 100 18.40 0.12 8.67
CA ILE A 100 17.45 -0.36 7.64
C ILE A 100 17.94 -0.04 6.23
N VAL A 101 18.35 1.20 5.96
CA VAL A 101 18.75 1.61 4.61
C VAL A 101 20.01 0.89 4.12
N PRO A 102 21.11 0.78 4.90
CA PRO A 102 22.25 -0.03 4.50
C PRO A 102 21.90 -1.50 4.27
N PHE A 103 21.09 -2.09 5.15
CA PHE A 103 20.62 -3.47 5.01
C PHE A 103 19.86 -3.69 3.68
N LEU A 104 18.93 -2.80 3.32
CA LEU A 104 18.18 -2.92 2.07
C LEU A 104 19.07 -2.79 0.83
N ASN A 105 20.06 -1.90 0.88
CA ASN A 105 21.06 -1.75 -0.19
C ASN A 105 21.90 -3.01 -0.34
N GLU A 106 22.45 -3.55 0.75
CA GLU A 106 23.27 -4.75 0.78
C GLU A 106 22.52 -5.96 0.18
N HIS A 107 21.24 -6.12 0.57
CA HIS A 107 20.42 -7.23 0.11
C HIS A 107 19.69 -6.95 -1.20
N ARG A 108 19.89 -5.77 -1.81
CA ARG A 108 19.26 -5.36 -3.08
C ARG A 108 17.73 -5.46 -3.04
N ILE A 109 17.13 -5.01 -1.92
CA ILE A 109 15.68 -5.04 -1.68
C ILE A 109 15.10 -3.66 -1.96
N GLY A 110 14.29 -3.57 -3.01
CA GLY A 110 13.49 -2.38 -3.31
C GLY A 110 12.20 -2.35 -2.49
N MET A 111 11.73 -1.12 -2.21
CA MET A 111 10.49 -0.86 -1.46
C MET A 111 9.63 0.14 -2.21
N TYR A 112 8.36 -0.20 -2.41
CA TYR A 112 7.33 0.73 -2.85
C TYR A 112 5.94 0.21 -2.48
N ASP A 113 4.90 0.86 -3.03
CA ASP A 113 3.50 0.48 -2.88
C ASP A 113 2.81 0.37 -4.24
N THR A 114 1.70 -0.34 -4.29
CA THR A 114 0.98 -0.62 -5.54
C THR A 114 0.08 0.51 -6.01
N ALA A 115 -0.01 1.61 -5.26
CA ALA A 115 -0.78 2.80 -5.63
C ALA A 115 0.05 4.08 -5.44
N THR A 116 -0.07 5.01 -6.40
CA THR A 116 0.50 6.36 -6.35
C THR A 116 -0.49 7.38 -5.83
N GLU A 117 -1.80 7.11 -5.96
CA GLU A 117 -2.85 7.96 -5.42
C GLU A 117 -4.02 7.11 -4.92
N VAL A 118 -4.54 7.45 -3.74
CA VAL A 118 -5.64 6.74 -3.09
C VAL A 118 -6.68 7.70 -2.52
N ARG A 119 -7.87 7.15 -2.24
CA ARG A 119 -8.90 7.80 -1.44
C ARG A 119 -9.18 6.95 -0.21
N ARG A 120 -9.08 7.54 0.98
CA ARG A 120 -9.49 6.87 2.22
C ARG A 120 -10.97 7.06 2.43
N LEU A 121 -11.69 5.94 2.46
CA LEU A 121 -13.15 5.95 2.71
C LEU A 121 -13.45 6.16 4.19
N LYS A 122 -12.50 5.83 5.05
CA LYS A 122 -12.54 6.03 6.52
C LYS A 122 -11.14 6.37 7.04
N ASN A 123 -11.08 7.04 8.18
CA ASN A 123 -9.80 7.35 8.84
C ASN A 123 -9.22 6.14 9.58
N THR A 124 -9.00 5.04 8.85
CA THR A 124 -8.40 3.80 9.37
C THR A 124 -7.10 3.49 8.64
N ALA A 125 -6.30 2.55 9.17
CA ALA A 125 -5.14 2.01 8.48
C ALA A 125 -5.48 0.71 7.71
N SER A 126 -6.76 0.41 7.53
CA SER A 126 -7.22 -0.82 6.88
C SER A 126 -7.27 -0.64 5.36
N ASP A 127 -6.67 -1.58 4.63
CA ASP A 127 -6.72 -1.64 3.17
C ASP A 127 -8.16 -1.78 2.61
N LYS A 128 -9.11 -2.25 3.43
CA LYS A 128 -10.52 -2.36 3.06
C LYS A 128 -11.17 -0.99 2.84
N ASP A 129 -10.67 0.03 3.54
CA ASP A 129 -11.16 1.40 3.46
C ASP A 129 -10.33 2.27 2.50
N LEU A 130 -9.47 1.63 1.68
CA LEU A 130 -8.58 2.29 0.74
C LEU A 130 -9.08 2.03 -0.70
N GLU A 131 -9.46 3.08 -1.40
CA GLU A 131 -9.79 3.05 -2.83
C GLU A 131 -8.56 3.51 -3.63
N VAL A 132 -8.08 2.69 -4.54
CA VAL A 132 -6.99 3.06 -5.45
C VAL A 132 -7.55 3.97 -6.53
N VAL A 133 -7.05 5.20 -6.60
CA VAL A 133 -7.39 6.20 -7.62
C VAL A 133 -6.43 6.09 -8.79
N GLU A 134 -5.12 6.02 -8.49
CA GLU A 134 -4.07 5.83 -9.47
C GLU A 134 -3.14 4.68 -9.02
N PRO A 135 -3.11 3.56 -9.75
CA PRO A 135 -2.17 2.49 -9.47
C PRO A 135 -0.75 2.90 -9.88
N THR A 136 0.24 2.35 -9.21
CA THR A 136 1.65 2.45 -9.63
C THR A 136 1.84 1.77 -10.99
N ASP A 137 2.59 2.40 -11.90
CA ASP A 137 3.03 1.74 -13.12
C ASP A 137 4.12 0.68 -12.80
N LEU A 138 3.64 -0.47 -12.33
CA LEU A 138 4.50 -1.60 -11.94
C LEU A 138 5.25 -2.20 -13.12
N LYS A 139 4.73 -2.07 -14.34
CA LYS A 139 5.42 -2.58 -15.54
C LYS A 139 6.61 -1.70 -15.90
N ALA A 140 6.44 -0.37 -15.90
CA ALA A 140 7.54 0.55 -16.10
C ALA A 140 8.60 0.38 -15.00
N MET A 141 8.18 0.25 -13.74
CA MET A 141 9.10 -0.01 -12.62
C MET A 141 9.87 -1.32 -12.80
N ALA A 142 9.22 -2.43 -13.12
CA ALA A 142 9.88 -3.70 -13.36
C ALA A 142 10.83 -3.65 -14.57
N SER A 143 10.49 -2.88 -15.61
CA SER A 143 11.35 -2.66 -16.78
C SER A 143 12.62 -1.88 -16.44
N SER A 144 12.56 -0.97 -15.49
CA SER A 144 13.73 -0.19 -15.03
C SER A 144 14.69 -0.99 -14.12
N LEU A 145 14.32 -2.21 -13.73
CA LEU A 145 15.08 -3.07 -12.82
C LEU A 145 15.54 -4.35 -13.54
N PRO A 146 16.68 -4.33 -14.27
CA PRO A 146 17.12 -5.45 -15.10
C PRO A 146 17.44 -6.72 -14.28
N GLU A 147 17.91 -6.58 -13.03
CA GLU A 147 18.24 -7.69 -12.14
C GLU A 147 17.05 -8.18 -11.29
N LEU A 148 15.87 -7.59 -11.44
CA LEU A 148 14.69 -8.00 -10.69
C LEU A 148 14.28 -9.43 -11.06
N THR A 149 14.22 -10.31 -10.07
CA THR A 149 13.77 -11.70 -10.19
C THR A 149 12.50 -11.97 -9.42
N ASP A 150 12.27 -11.24 -8.34
CA ASP A 150 11.21 -11.50 -7.37
C ASP A 150 10.43 -10.24 -7.02
N ILE A 151 9.11 -10.36 -6.99
CA ILE A 151 8.22 -9.32 -6.48
C ILE A 151 7.44 -9.91 -5.30
N VAL A 152 7.39 -9.20 -4.20
CA VAL A 152 6.69 -9.60 -2.98
C VAL A 152 5.54 -8.65 -2.71
N THR A 153 4.34 -9.19 -2.53
CA THR A 153 3.18 -8.42 -2.07
C THR A 153 2.89 -8.74 -0.61
N THR A 154 2.68 -7.70 0.20
CA THR A 154 2.44 -7.81 1.64
C THR A 154 0.98 -7.50 1.97
N GLY A 155 0.10 -8.43 1.66
CA GLY A 155 -1.35 -8.30 1.89
C GLY A 155 -2.18 -8.47 0.62
N GLN A 156 -3.50 -8.60 0.81
CA GLN A 156 -4.43 -8.94 -0.28
C GLN A 156 -4.52 -7.83 -1.33
N LYS A 157 -4.71 -6.58 -0.92
CA LYS A 157 -4.90 -5.47 -1.87
C LYS A 157 -3.72 -5.29 -2.81
N ALA A 158 -2.49 -5.32 -2.28
CA ALA A 158 -1.28 -5.26 -3.10
C ALA A 158 -1.21 -6.42 -4.10
N THR A 159 -1.59 -7.64 -3.66
CA THR A 159 -1.64 -8.81 -4.54
C THR A 159 -2.67 -8.63 -5.66
N ASP A 160 -3.86 -8.12 -5.35
CA ASP A 160 -4.93 -7.91 -6.34
C ASP A 160 -4.49 -6.91 -7.43
N VAL A 161 -3.91 -5.78 -7.01
CA VAL A 161 -3.42 -4.76 -7.96
C VAL A 161 -2.32 -5.32 -8.85
N LEU A 162 -1.34 -6.02 -8.26
CA LEU A 162 -0.23 -6.60 -9.03
C LEU A 162 -0.73 -7.67 -10.01
N CYS A 163 -1.56 -8.61 -9.56
CA CYS A 163 -2.10 -9.65 -10.42
C CYS A 163 -2.92 -9.07 -11.58
N SER A 164 -3.71 -8.03 -11.33
CA SER A 164 -4.44 -7.31 -12.38
C SER A 164 -3.48 -6.65 -13.37
N CYS A 165 -2.43 -5.99 -12.89
CA CYS A 165 -1.45 -5.30 -13.73
C CYS A 165 -0.72 -6.26 -14.69
N PHE A 166 -0.26 -7.41 -14.18
CA PHE A 166 0.50 -8.39 -14.97
C PHE A 166 -0.35 -9.49 -15.60
N GLY A 167 -1.68 -9.48 -15.44
CA GLY A 167 -2.58 -10.48 -16.01
C GLY A 167 -2.44 -11.87 -15.37
N ILE A 168 -2.01 -11.94 -14.12
CA ILE A 168 -1.85 -13.20 -13.39
C ILE A 168 -3.22 -13.71 -12.97
N LYS A 169 -3.68 -14.79 -13.59
CA LYS A 169 -5.03 -15.35 -13.38
C LYS A 169 -5.20 -16.06 -12.04
N THR A 170 -4.16 -16.73 -11.57
CA THR A 170 -4.19 -17.50 -10.33
C THR A 170 -3.24 -16.88 -9.33
N GLN A 171 -3.79 -16.29 -8.28
CA GLN A 171 -3.00 -15.72 -7.18
C GLN A 171 -2.34 -16.83 -6.36
N PRO A 172 -1.08 -16.66 -5.89
CA PRO A 172 -0.48 -17.59 -4.96
C PRO A 172 -1.21 -17.57 -3.62
N LYS A 173 -1.21 -18.69 -2.91
CA LYS A 173 -1.65 -18.71 -1.50
C LYS A 173 -0.66 -17.94 -0.64
N VAL A 174 -1.09 -17.55 0.57
CA VAL A 174 -0.21 -16.86 1.52
C VAL A 174 0.99 -17.75 1.86
N GLY A 175 2.20 -17.22 1.65
CA GLY A 175 3.46 -17.93 1.83
C GLY A 175 3.94 -18.69 0.60
N GLU A 176 3.23 -18.62 -0.51
CA GLU A 176 3.59 -19.29 -1.78
C GLU A 176 3.95 -18.26 -2.86
N ASN A 177 4.47 -18.76 -3.97
CA ASN A 177 4.76 -17.95 -5.16
C ASN A 177 4.14 -18.54 -6.42
N VAL A 178 4.10 -17.72 -7.45
CA VAL A 178 3.77 -18.09 -8.82
C VAL A 178 4.76 -17.42 -9.78
N GLN A 179 5.18 -18.14 -10.80
CA GLN A 179 5.99 -17.59 -11.88
C GLN A 179 5.10 -16.97 -12.95
N PHE A 180 5.56 -15.88 -13.54
CA PHE A 180 4.90 -15.26 -14.68
C PHE A 180 5.91 -14.66 -15.65
N ALA A 181 5.57 -14.66 -16.93
CA ALA A 181 6.39 -14.04 -17.96
C ALA A 181 6.25 -12.52 -17.93
N PHE A 182 7.38 -11.81 -18.06
CA PHE A 182 7.42 -10.37 -18.21
C PHE A 182 8.56 -9.99 -19.17
N ALA A 183 8.20 -9.41 -20.31
CA ALA A 183 9.12 -9.17 -21.41
C ALA A 183 9.86 -10.47 -21.80
N ASP A 184 11.18 -10.49 -21.79
CA ASP A 184 12.05 -11.61 -22.13
C ASP A 184 12.48 -12.46 -20.94
N ARG A 185 11.91 -12.24 -19.77
CA ARG A 185 12.29 -12.91 -18.50
C ARG A 185 11.10 -13.47 -17.73
N THR A 186 11.39 -14.36 -16.80
CA THR A 186 10.41 -14.89 -15.85
C THR A 186 10.63 -14.25 -14.49
N LEU A 187 9.56 -13.69 -13.91
CA LEU A 187 9.54 -13.16 -12.54
C LEU A 187 8.75 -14.10 -11.63
N ARG A 188 9.06 -14.07 -10.33
CA ARG A 188 8.27 -14.75 -9.29
C ARG A 188 7.47 -13.72 -8.49
N LEU A 189 6.16 -13.95 -8.36
CA LEU A 189 5.32 -13.24 -7.42
C LEU A 189 5.18 -14.05 -6.14
N TRP A 190 5.64 -13.52 -5.03
CA TRP A 190 5.42 -14.03 -3.68
C TRP A 190 4.26 -13.28 -3.02
N ARG A 191 3.33 -14.02 -2.41
CA ARG A 191 2.29 -13.43 -1.57
C ARG A 191 2.57 -13.73 -0.12
N MET A 192 3.00 -12.72 0.64
CA MET A 192 3.35 -12.85 2.05
C MET A 192 2.19 -12.42 2.96
N PRO A 193 2.12 -12.95 4.20
CA PRO A 193 1.16 -12.47 5.18
C PRO A 193 1.39 -10.99 5.43
N SER A 194 0.31 -10.23 5.62
CA SER A 194 0.41 -8.80 5.91
C SER A 194 1.23 -8.55 7.18
N SER A 195 2.13 -7.59 7.11
CA SER A 195 2.90 -7.12 8.27
C SER A 195 2.08 -6.27 9.24
N SER A 196 0.86 -5.88 8.87
CA SER A 196 -0.03 -5.14 9.75
C SER A 196 -0.30 -5.89 11.05
N ARG A 197 -0.32 -5.16 12.17
CA ARG A 197 -0.74 -5.73 13.48
C ARG A 197 -2.19 -6.20 13.48
N ALA A 198 -3.04 -5.64 12.60
CA ALA A 198 -4.42 -6.08 12.43
C ALA A 198 -4.57 -7.46 11.75
N TYR A 199 -3.52 -7.97 11.09
CA TYR A 199 -3.51 -9.32 10.55
C TYR A 199 -3.31 -10.33 11.69
N PRO A 200 -4.22 -11.33 11.87
CA PRO A 200 -4.28 -12.15 13.08
C PRO A 200 -3.18 -13.23 13.12
N MET A 201 -1.93 -12.79 13.10
CA MET A 201 -0.74 -13.66 13.16
C MET A 201 0.38 -12.95 13.92
N LYS A 202 1.05 -13.65 14.85
CA LYS A 202 2.19 -13.12 15.60
C LYS A 202 3.39 -12.85 14.68
N PRO A 203 4.24 -11.86 14.99
CA PRO A 203 5.43 -11.54 14.18
C PRO A 203 6.35 -12.75 13.95
N GLU A 204 6.53 -13.60 14.94
CA GLU A 204 7.37 -14.80 14.85
C GLU A 204 6.82 -15.78 13.80
N ARG A 205 5.51 -15.98 13.80
CA ARG A 205 4.87 -16.84 12.80
C ARG A 205 4.89 -16.23 11.39
N LYS A 206 4.75 -14.90 11.28
CA LYS A 206 4.96 -14.20 10.00
C LYS A 206 6.38 -14.41 9.51
N ALA A 207 7.39 -14.26 10.39
CA ALA A 207 8.79 -14.43 10.06
C ALA A 207 9.12 -15.81 9.48
N GLU A 208 8.45 -16.89 9.90
CA GLU A 208 8.64 -18.21 9.30
C GLU A 208 8.29 -18.25 7.80
N PHE A 209 7.24 -17.51 7.38
CA PHE A 209 6.89 -17.39 5.97
C PHE A 209 7.94 -16.58 5.19
N TYR A 210 8.34 -15.45 5.76
CA TYR A 210 9.34 -14.56 5.14
C TYR A 210 10.72 -15.23 5.07
N SER A 211 11.16 -15.96 6.10
CA SER A 211 12.44 -16.68 6.10
C SER A 211 12.49 -17.73 4.98
N ARG A 212 11.42 -18.50 4.78
CA ARG A 212 11.35 -19.46 3.67
C ARG A 212 11.45 -18.77 2.31
N MET A 213 10.77 -17.65 2.13
CA MET A 213 10.88 -16.84 0.92
C MET A 213 12.30 -16.31 0.71
N PHE A 214 12.89 -15.67 1.72
CA PHE A 214 14.26 -15.14 1.62
C PHE A 214 15.29 -16.25 1.34
N SER A 215 15.16 -17.41 1.99
CA SER A 215 16.01 -18.56 1.69
C SER A 215 15.90 -19.00 0.22
N ALA A 216 14.70 -18.99 -0.37
CA ALA A 216 14.50 -19.36 -1.76
C ALA A 216 14.96 -18.28 -2.78
N ILE A 217 15.19 -17.04 -2.33
CA ILE A 217 15.65 -15.93 -3.18
C ILE A 217 17.17 -15.79 -3.13
N TYR A 218 17.78 -16.00 -1.97
CA TYR A 218 19.20 -15.72 -1.72
C TYR A 218 20.09 -16.98 -1.65
N GLN A 219 19.52 -18.18 -1.85
CA GLN A 219 20.27 -19.39 -2.13
C GLN A 219 20.69 -19.39 -3.61
#